data_3d3fd40c0be90a29fef0219fe89f93cf
#
_entry.id   3d3fd40c0be90a29fef0219fe89f93cf
#
_cell.length_a   1.000
_cell.length_b   1.000
_cell.length_c   1.000
_cell.angle_alpha   90.00
_cell.angle_beta   90.00
_cell.angle_gamma   90.00
#
_symmetry.space_group_name_H-M   'P 1'
#
loop_
_entity.id
_entity.type
_entity.pdbx_description
1 polymer ?
#
loop_
_entity_poly.entity_id
_entity_poly.type
_entity_poly.pdbx_seq_one_letter_code
_entity_poly.pdbx_strand_id
1 'polypeptide(L)'
;MFQFPQSALSIFIKERTPGKPHYLSGTEFRREADGSVSHREVTSVEHRIAWADDPLGQTIATADFTFAFDRGAPRHVRMLGLPTRFYLKAGMYGGLQGWTHGDDRGEHDAAHDVWNLDDAATRAIARTLSDHVVRPESGGESGFGISEYGVAAGYPLYPGPQKFPA
;
A
#
# COMPACT_ATOMS: atom_id res chain seq x y z
N MET A 1 -0.44 2.91 -5.46
CA MET A 1 -0.18 3.62 -6.75
C MET A 1 1.30 3.59 -7.05
N PHE A 2 1.68 3.28 -8.29
CA PHE A 2 3.07 3.27 -8.77
C PHE A 2 3.21 4.26 -9.91
N GLN A 3 4.26 5.04 -9.91
CA GLN A 3 4.57 6.02 -10.93
C GLN A 3 5.94 5.72 -11.54
N PHE A 4 5.99 5.59 -12.84
CA PHE A 4 7.19 5.38 -13.66
C PHE A 4 7.40 6.60 -14.57
N PRO A 5 8.56 6.72 -15.24
CA PRO A 5 8.84 7.90 -16.08
C PRO A 5 7.78 8.18 -17.15
N GLN A 6 7.18 7.14 -17.74
CA GLN A 6 6.20 7.27 -18.82
C GLN A 6 4.85 6.64 -18.50
N SER A 7 4.63 6.15 -17.29
CA SER A 7 3.36 5.52 -16.92
C SER A 7 3.06 5.65 -15.44
N ALA A 8 1.78 5.52 -15.11
CA ALA A 8 1.31 5.39 -13.74
C ALA A 8 0.33 4.22 -13.65
N LEU A 9 0.42 3.44 -12.58
CA LEU A 9 -0.48 2.34 -12.29
C LEU A 9 -1.15 2.59 -10.94
N SER A 10 -2.46 2.81 -10.98
CA SER A 10 -3.31 2.86 -9.79
C SER A 10 -4.01 1.52 -9.65
N ILE A 11 -4.02 0.95 -8.44
CA ILE A 11 -4.66 -0.33 -8.19
C ILE A 11 -5.22 -0.39 -6.78
N PHE A 12 -6.37 -1.02 -6.65
CA PHE A 12 -7.01 -1.32 -5.39
C PHE A 12 -7.49 -2.77 -5.39
N ILE A 13 -7.06 -3.52 -4.38
CA ILE A 13 -7.32 -4.95 -4.25
C ILE A 13 -7.92 -5.21 -2.87
N LYS A 14 -9.01 -5.98 -2.81
CA LYS A 14 -9.47 -6.59 -1.56
C LYS A 14 -9.55 -8.10 -1.74
N GLU A 15 -8.90 -8.83 -0.85
CA GLU A 15 -8.95 -10.29 -0.87
C GLU A 15 -8.99 -10.85 0.56
N ARG A 16 -9.59 -12.03 0.69
CA ARG A 16 -9.55 -12.83 1.92
C ARG A 16 -8.72 -14.09 1.73
N THR A 17 -8.69 -14.58 0.51
CA THR A 17 -7.88 -15.72 0.08
C THR A 17 -6.83 -15.20 -0.88
N PRO A 18 -5.55 -15.51 -0.67
CA PRO A 18 -4.47 -15.07 -1.54
C PRO A 18 -4.74 -15.37 -3.02
N GLY A 19 -4.55 -14.38 -3.88
CA GLY A 19 -4.75 -14.51 -5.32
C GLY A 19 -6.22 -14.65 -5.76
N LYS A 20 -7.17 -14.47 -4.84
CA LYS A 20 -8.62 -14.48 -5.15
C LYS A 20 -9.26 -13.18 -4.66
N PRO A 21 -9.02 -12.06 -5.33
CA PRO A 21 -9.63 -10.81 -4.97
C PRO A 21 -11.15 -10.88 -5.14
N HIS A 22 -11.88 -10.45 -4.13
CA HIS A 22 -13.31 -10.22 -4.24
C HIS A 22 -13.64 -8.79 -4.68
N TYR A 23 -12.62 -7.93 -4.71
CA TYR A 23 -12.68 -6.63 -5.33
C TYR A 23 -11.33 -6.32 -5.98
N LEU A 24 -11.37 -5.91 -7.22
CA LEU A 24 -10.22 -5.47 -8.01
C LEU A 24 -10.65 -4.28 -8.85
N SER A 25 -9.90 -3.19 -8.74
CA SER A 25 -10.01 -2.03 -9.60
C SER A 25 -8.63 -1.50 -9.86
N GLY A 26 -8.30 -1.20 -11.09
CA GLY A 26 -7.00 -0.65 -11.42
C GLY A 26 -6.89 -0.23 -12.87
N THR A 27 -6.10 0.82 -13.07
CA THR A 27 -5.87 1.41 -14.39
C THR A 27 -4.40 1.75 -14.53
N GLU A 28 -3.82 1.37 -15.65
CA GLU A 28 -2.54 1.91 -16.09
C GLU A 28 -2.77 3.03 -17.08
N PHE A 29 -2.14 4.17 -16.80
CA PHE A 29 -2.02 5.30 -17.72
C PHE A 29 -0.63 5.32 -18.32
N ARG A 30 -0.52 5.61 -19.59
CA ARG A 30 0.75 5.69 -20.29
C ARG A 30 0.79 6.94 -21.17
N ARG A 31 1.92 7.66 -21.10
CA ARG A 31 2.20 8.75 -22.01
C ARG A 31 2.75 8.17 -23.31
N GLU A 32 2.11 8.49 -24.40
CA GLU A 32 2.53 8.09 -25.76
C GLU A 32 3.55 9.08 -26.35
N ALA A 33 4.23 8.67 -27.41
CA ALA A 33 5.28 9.46 -28.04
C ALA A 33 4.78 10.80 -28.63
N ASP A 34 3.50 10.88 -29.00
CA ASP A 34 2.84 12.09 -29.48
C ASP A 34 2.34 13.01 -28.36
N GLY A 35 2.60 12.63 -27.09
CA GLY A 35 2.16 13.36 -25.91
C GLY A 35 0.74 13.04 -25.44
N SER A 36 -0.02 12.24 -26.17
CA SER A 36 -1.33 11.74 -25.72
C SER A 36 -1.19 10.80 -24.54
N VAL A 37 -2.31 10.53 -23.87
CA VAL A 37 -2.36 9.57 -22.77
C VAL A 37 -3.32 8.44 -23.16
N SER A 38 -2.80 7.23 -23.19
CA SER A 38 -3.60 6.01 -23.27
C SER A 38 -3.82 5.43 -21.89
N HIS A 39 -4.83 4.57 -21.73
CA HIS A 39 -5.06 3.80 -20.52
C HIS A 39 -5.48 2.39 -20.87
N ARG A 40 -5.30 1.47 -19.90
CA ARG A 40 -5.81 0.09 -19.95
C ARG A 40 -6.20 -0.36 -18.56
N GLU A 41 -7.21 -1.20 -18.48
CA GLU A 41 -7.78 -1.64 -17.21
C GLU A 41 -7.13 -2.94 -16.74
N VAL A 42 -6.86 -3.02 -15.43
CA VAL A 42 -6.37 -4.25 -14.80
C VAL A 42 -7.52 -5.24 -14.68
N THR A 43 -7.33 -6.42 -15.22
CA THR A 43 -8.34 -7.51 -15.20
C THR A 43 -8.00 -8.61 -14.20
N SER A 44 -6.73 -8.81 -13.90
CA SER A 44 -6.29 -9.70 -12.83
C SER A 44 -4.95 -9.28 -12.25
N VAL A 45 -4.66 -9.77 -11.04
CA VAL A 45 -3.41 -9.57 -10.36
C VAL A 45 -3.00 -10.87 -9.66
N GLU A 46 -1.75 -11.25 -9.88
CA GLU A 46 -1.06 -12.23 -9.06
C GLU A 46 -0.01 -11.51 -8.23
N HIS A 47 0.18 -11.91 -6.97
CA HIS A 47 1.17 -11.27 -6.13
C HIS A 47 1.85 -12.24 -5.16
N ARG A 48 3.07 -11.88 -4.78
CA ARG A 48 3.82 -12.48 -3.68
C ARG A 48 4.34 -11.38 -2.79
N ILE A 49 4.13 -11.49 -1.49
CA ILE A 49 4.48 -10.49 -0.50
C ILE A 49 5.50 -11.08 0.46
N ALA A 50 6.60 -10.38 0.68
CA ALA A 50 7.57 -10.65 1.73
C ALA A 50 7.48 -9.53 2.77
N TRP A 51 7.24 -9.90 4.01
CA TRP A 51 7.13 -8.99 5.14
C TRP A 51 8.49 -8.69 5.74
N ALA A 52 8.70 -7.48 6.21
CA ALA A 52 9.87 -7.11 6.98
C ALA A 52 9.71 -7.59 8.43
N ASP A 53 10.83 -7.81 9.09
CA ASP A 53 10.88 -7.94 10.54
C ASP A 53 10.69 -6.54 11.16
N ASP A 54 9.47 -6.27 11.58
CA ASP A 54 9.03 -4.97 12.06
C ASP A 54 8.26 -5.16 13.38
N PRO A 55 8.62 -4.43 14.45
CA PRO A 55 7.90 -4.48 15.73
C PRO A 55 6.42 -4.17 15.62
N LEU A 56 6.02 -3.36 14.64
CA LEU A 56 4.61 -3.09 14.35
C LEU A 56 3.97 -4.18 13.51
N GLY A 57 4.79 -5.03 12.88
CA GLY A 57 4.37 -6.26 12.24
C GLY A 57 3.54 -6.09 10.97
N GLN A 58 3.62 -4.97 10.28
CA GLN A 58 2.84 -4.73 9.06
C GLN A 58 3.64 -4.00 7.98
N THR A 59 4.91 -4.30 7.86
CA THR A 59 5.76 -3.69 6.83
C THR A 59 6.03 -4.67 5.71
N ILE A 60 5.70 -4.31 4.50
CA ILE A 60 6.10 -5.06 3.32
C ILE A 60 7.55 -4.72 3.00
N ALA A 61 8.43 -5.72 3.02
CA ALA A 61 9.81 -5.58 2.56
C ALA A 61 9.87 -5.54 1.04
N THR A 62 9.23 -6.51 0.40
CA THR A 62 9.11 -6.59 -1.05
C THR A 62 7.77 -7.17 -1.45
N ALA A 63 7.29 -6.82 -2.62
CA ALA A 63 6.21 -7.54 -3.26
C ALA A 63 6.46 -7.65 -4.76
N ASP A 64 6.13 -8.81 -5.33
CA ASP A 64 6.14 -9.04 -6.76
C ASP A 64 4.69 -9.12 -7.23
N PHE A 65 4.36 -8.34 -8.26
CA PHE A 65 3.04 -8.31 -8.86
C PHE A 65 3.13 -8.66 -10.34
N THR A 66 2.16 -9.43 -10.83
CA THR A 66 1.90 -9.60 -12.26
C THR A 66 0.49 -9.12 -12.54
N PHE A 67 0.37 -8.04 -13.30
CA PHE A 67 -0.90 -7.44 -13.70
C PHE A 67 -1.25 -7.88 -15.12
N ALA A 68 -2.43 -8.49 -15.29
CA ALA A 68 -3.03 -8.64 -16.60
C ALA A 68 -3.98 -7.47 -16.87
N PHE A 69 -4.17 -7.16 -18.15
CA PHE A 69 -4.98 -6.01 -18.57
C PHE A 69 -6.03 -6.45 -19.58
N ASP A 70 -7.01 -5.58 -19.81
CA ASP A 70 -8.03 -5.74 -20.85
C ASP A 70 -7.44 -5.83 -22.26
N ARG A 71 -6.23 -5.27 -22.44
CA ARG A 71 -5.48 -5.32 -23.70
C ARG A 71 -3.98 -5.26 -23.46
N GLY A 72 -3.22 -5.79 -24.43
CA GLY A 72 -1.76 -5.81 -24.42
C GLY A 72 -1.17 -6.87 -23.49
N ALA A 73 0.14 -6.85 -23.35
CA ALA A 73 0.87 -7.83 -22.53
C ALA A 73 0.72 -7.56 -21.03
N PRO A 74 0.80 -8.60 -20.21
CA PRO A 74 0.91 -8.44 -18.75
C PRO A 74 2.15 -7.60 -18.39
N ARG A 75 2.07 -6.96 -17.22
CA ARG A 75 3.18 -6.21 -16.63
C ARG A 75 3.61 -6.82 -15.32
N HIS A 76 4.90 -7.06 -15.20
CA HIS A 76 5.51 -7.45 -13.95
C HIS A 76 6.06 -6.21 -13.24
N VAL A 77 5.74 -6.06 -11.95
CA VAL A 77 6.23 -4.98 -11.08
C VAL A 77 6.76 -5.59 -9.81
N ARG A 78 8.02 -5.33 -9.52
CA ARG A 78 8.63 -5.59 -8.22
C ARG A 78 8.58 -4.33 -7.38
N MET A 79 7.99 -4.42 -6.22
CA MET A 79 7.92 -3.32 -5.25
C MET A 79 8.93 -3.54 -4.14
N LEU A 80 9.73 -2.53 -3.85
CA LEU A 80 10.66 -2.51 -2.73
C LEU A 80 10.13 -1.51 -1.69
N GLY A 81 9.91 -1.97 -0.47
CA GLY A 81 9.57 -1.10 0.65
C GLY A 81 10.76 -0.21 1.02
N LEU A 82 10.53 1.08 1.19
CA LEU A 82 11.51 2.03 1.68
C LEU A 82 11.36 2.21 3.19
N PRO A 83 12.38 2.75 3.87
CA PRO A 83 12.29 3.00 5.31
C PRO A 83 11.18 3.96 5.73
N THR A 84 10.81 4.89 4.84
CA THR A 84 9.76 5.88 5.11
C THR A 84 8.39 5.25 5.05
N ARG A 85 7.66 5.38 6.14
CA ARG A 85 6.31 4.82 6.31
C ARG A 85 5.47 5.72 7.19
N PHE A 86 4.17 5.67 6.95
CA PHE A 86 3.15 6.38 7.70
C PHE A 86 2.15 5.35 8.24
N TYR A 87 1.76 5.53 9.49
CA TYR A 87 0.73 4.71 10.11
C TYR A 87 -0.49 5.59 10.37
N LEU A 88 -1.63 5.15 9.88
CA LEU A 88 -2.88 5.83 10.16
C LEU A 88 -3.41 5.40 11.52
N LYS A 89 -3.90 6.35 12.30
CA LYS A 89 -4.50 6.09 13.59
C LYS A 89 -5.78 5.26 13.43
N ALA A 90 -5.94 4.24 14.28
CA ALA A 90 -7.12 3.39 14.29
C ALA A 90 -8.42 4.20 14.35
N GLY A 91 -9.36 3.88 13.47
CA GLY A 91 -10.69 4.50 13.41
C GLY A 91 -10.73 5.90 12.79
N MET A 92 -9.62 6.40 12.28
CA MET A 92 -9.59 7.72 11.65
C MET A 92 -9.87 7.65 10.16
N TYR A 93 -9.36 6.64 9.47
CA TYR A 93 -9.55 6.50 8.04
C TYR A 93 -10.89 5.82 7.75
N GLY A 94 -11.80 6.56 7.14
CA GLY A 94 -13.16 6.07 6.90
C GLY A 94 -13.98 5.80 8.15
N GLY A 95 -13.44 6.16 9.32
CA GLY A 95 -14.14 6.05 10.60
C GLY A 95 -15.07 7.23 10.84
N LEU A 96 -15.81 7.13 11.94
CA LEU A 96 -16.81 8.12 12.32
C LEU A 96 -16.27 9.54 12.52
N GLN A 97 -14.98 9.70 12.66
CA GLN A 97 -14.35 10.99 12.97
C GLN A 97 -13.58 11.60 11.82
N GLY A 98 -13.42 10.87 10.70
CA GLY A 98 -12.52 11.30 9.65
C GLY A 98 -11.07 11.38 10.13
N TRP A 99 -10.18 11.77 9.26
CA TRP A 99 -8.78 12.00 9.55
C TRP A 99 -8.44 13.48 9.36
N THR A 100 -7.77 14.05 10.35
CA THR A 100 -7.28 15.42 10.28
C THR A 100 -5.79 15.42 10.55
N HIS A 101 -5.01 15.97 9.65
CA HIS A 101 -3.62 16.28 9.92
C HIS A 101 -3.53 17.30 11.05
N GLY A 102 -2.53 17.16 11.92
CA GLY A 102 -2.34 18.06 13.04
C GLY A 102 -3.42 17.95 14.12
N ASP A 103 -4.08 16.82 14.21
CA ASP A 103 -5.00 16.54 15.31
C ASP A 103 -4.21 16.41 16.62
N ASP A 104 -4.31 17.41 17.46
CA ASP A 104 -3.59 17.56 18.71
C ASP A 104 -4.25 16.84 19.89
N ARG A 105 -5.10 15.85 19.66
CA ARG A 105 -5.77 15.09 20.71
C ARG A 105 -4.82 14.18 21.49
N GLY A 106 -3.69 14.72 21.88
CA GLY A 106 -2.95 14.35 23.08
C GLY A 106 -1.81 13.37 22.93
N GLU A 107 -1.62 12.72 21.82
CA GLU A 107 -0.67 11.59 21.76
C GLU A 107 0.39 11.75 20.67
N HIS A 108 0.43 12.86 19.98
CA HIS A 108 1.44 13.20 18.99
C HIS A 108 1.98 14.60 19.21
N ASP A 109 3.14 14.87 18.62
CA ASP A 109 3.69 16.22 18.60
C ASP A 109 2.94 17.07 17.57
N ALA A 110 1.95 17.84 18.04
CA ALA A 110 1.13 18.69 17.19
C ALA A 110 1.93 19.72 16.37
N ALA A 111 3.08 20.15 16.88
CA ALA A 111 3.92 21.11 16.19
C ALA A 111 4.63 20.52 14.96
N HIS A 112 4.84 19.22 14.97
CA HIS A 112 5.57 18.52 13.91
C HIS A 112 4.77 17.41 13.23
N ASP A 113 3.54 17.14 13.70
CA ASP A 113 2.69 16.04 13.23
C ASP A 113 3.42 14.68 13.28
N VAL A 114 4.16 14.45 14.36
CA VAL A 114 5.03 13.28 14.56
C VAL A 114 4.51 12.41 15.68
N TRP A 115 4.44 11.11 15.42
CA TRP A 115 4.08 10.09 16.41
C TRP A 115 5.33 9.34 16.86
N ASN A 116 5.55 9.29 18.18
CA ASN A 116 6.64 8.51 18.72
C ASN A 116 6.25 7.02 18.78
N LEU A 117 6.73 6.23 17.86
CA LEU A 117 6.47 4.79 17.79
C LEU A 117 7.28 3.98 18.82
N ASP A 118 8.24 4.58 19.53
CA ASP A 118 8.91 3.93 20.65
C ASP A 118 8.02 3.90 21.90
N ASP A 119 7.03 4.79 21.97
CA ASP A 119 6.03 4.76 23.03
C ASP A 119 5.01 3.63 22.83
N ALA A 120 4.78 2.86 23.91
CA ALA A 120 3.90 1.71 23.88
C ALA A 120 2.42 2.08 23.65
N ALA A 121 1.98 3.22 24.19
CA ALA A 121 0.62 3.69 24.00
C ALA A 121 0.39 4.12 22.54
N THR A 122 1.33 4.84 21.97
CA THR A 122 1.31 5.20 20.54
C THR A 122 1.27 3.96 19.64
N ARG A 123 2.11 2.96 19.92
CA ARG A 123 2.07 1.68 19.18
C ARG A 123 0.73 0.96 19.30
N ALA A 124 0.07 1.06 20.43
CA ALA A 124 -1.22 0.40 20.62
C ALA A 124 -2.33 0.95 19.72
N ILE A 125 -2.23 2.20 19.31
CA ILE A 125 -3.22 2.86 18.45
C ILE A 125 -2.79 2.98 16.97
N ALA A 126 -1.50 2.87 16.67
CA ALA A 126 -0.96 2.90 15.32
C ALA A 126 -1.13 1.54 14.64
N ARG A 127 -2.34 1.18 14.24
CA ARG A 127 -2.61 -0.21 13.86
C ARG A 127 -3.60 -0.47 12.74
N THR A 128 -4.10 0.49 12.02
CA THR A 128 -5.17 0.16 11.08
C THR A 128 -4.72 0.10 9.64
N LEU A 129 -4.08 1.11 9.17
CA LEU A 129 -3.58 1.19 7.81
C LEU A 129 -2.14 1.66 7.85
N SER A 130 -1.40 1.23 6.87
CA SER A 130 -0.01 1.63 6.71
C SER A 130 0.18 2.15 5.29
N ASP A 131 0.66 3.38 5.20
CA ASP A 131 1.12 3.97 3.96
C ASP A 131 2.63 3.88 3.90
N HIS A 132 3.15 3.24 2.89
CA HIS A 132 4.57 3.07 2.70
C HIS A 132 5.01 3.71 1.40
N VAL A 133 6.06 4.50 1.49
CA VAL A 133 6.78 4.93 0.29
C VAL A 133 7.53 3.72 -0.26
N VAL A 134 7.34 3.46 -1.53
CA VAL A 134 7.89 2.28 -2.19
C VAL A 134 8.61 2.65 -3.49
N ARG A 135 9.56 1.82 -3.87
CA ARG A 135 10.21 1.89 -5.17
C ARG A 135 9.75 0.72 -6.04
N PRO A 136 8.86 0.95 -7.00
CA PRO A 136 8.49 -0.04 -7.99
C PRO A 136 9.55 -0.12 -9.08
N GLU A 137 9.79 -1.34 -9.56
CA GLU A 137 10.69 -1.67 -10.67
C GLU A 137 9.93 -2.51 -11.70
N SER A 138 10.06 -2.20 -12.98
CA SER A 138 9.37 -2.91 -14.06
C SER A 138 10.07 -2.69 -15.38
N GLY A 139 10.43 -3.77 -16.09
CA GLY A 139 11.02 -3.69 -17.44
C GLY A 139 12.31 -2.87 -17.51
N GLY A 140 13.11 -2.84 -16.44
CA GLY A 140 14.34 -2.04 -16.36
C GLY A 140 14.12 -0.58 -15.94
N GLU A 141 12.87 -0.15 -15.76
CA GLU A 141 12.55 1.17 -15.22
C GLU A 141 12.35 1.09 -13.71
N SER A 142 12.71 2.16 -13.01
CA SER A 142 12.46 2.38 -11.61
C SER A 142 11.57 3.61 -11.43
N GLY A 143 10.72 3.57 -10.43
CA GLY A 143 9.79 4.66 -10.15
C GLY A 143 9.60 4.91 -8.66
N PHE A 144 8.54 5.60 -8.31
CA PHE A 144 8.10 5.71 -6.93
C PHE A 144 6.63 5.35 -6.79
N GLY A 145 6.21 5.07 -5.53
CA GLY A 145 4.82 4.82 -5.24
C GLY A 145 4.51 4.94 -3.77
N ILE A 146 3.23 4.89 -3.52
CA ILE A 146 2.68 4.69 -2.18
C ILE A 146 1.90 3.38 -2.22
N SER A 147 2.19 2.53 -1.26
CA SER A 147 1.44 1.31 -0.99
C SER A 147 0.69 1.49 0.32
N GLU A 148 -0.62 1.67 0.22
CA GLU A 148 -1.52 1.64 1.34
C GLU A 148 -2.06 0.22 1.51
N TYR A 149 -2.03 -0.31 2.72
CA TYR A 149 -2.62 -1.61 2.98
C TYR A 149 -3.05 -1.77 4.43
N GLY A 150 -4.12 -2.52 4.61
CA GLY A 150 -4.57 -3.03 5.88
C GLY A 150 -4.63 -4.55 5.83
N VAL A 151 -4.19 -5.19 6.90
CA VAL A 151 -4.20 -6.65 7.00
C VAL A 151 -5.24 -7.07 8.03
N ALA A 152 -6.30 -7.73 7.57
CA ALA A 152 -7.33 -8.26 8.44
C ALA A 152 -6.84 -9.49 9.23
N ALA A 153 -7.45 -9.74 10.37
CA ALA A 153 -7.21 -10.95 11.15
C ALA A 153 -7.41 -12.21 10.33
N GLY A 154 -6.48 -13.16 10.46
CA GLY A 154 -6.54 -14.44 9.76
C GLY A 154 -6.15 -14.39 8.28
N TYR A 155 -5.60 -13.28 7.78
CA TYR A 155 -5.10 -13.24 6.40
C TYR A 155 -3.89 -14.16 6.23
N PRO A 156 -3.96 -15.19 5.36
CA PRO A 156 -2.98 -16.29 5.36
C PRO A 156 -1.56 -15.90 4.94
N LEU A 157 -1.41 -14.81 4.18
CA LEU A 157 -0.09 -14.34 3.75
C LEU A 157 0.60 -13.44 4.78
N TYR A 158 -0.03 -13.18 5.91
CA TYR A 158 0.55 -12.35 6.96
C TYR A 158 0.96 -13.20 8.16
N PRO A 159 2.25 -13.47 8.36
CA PRO A 159 2.74 -14.34 9.43
C PRO A 159 2.81 -13.66 10.80
N GLY A 160 2.68 -12.35 10.86
CA GLY A 160 2.81 -11.58 12.09
C GLY A 160 1.57 -11.59 12.97
N PRO A 161 1.64 -10.99 14.16
CA PRO A 161 0.51 -10.86 15.05
C PRO A 161 -0.58 -9.99 14.43
N GLN A 162 -1.80 -10.51 14.45
CA GLN A 162 -2.95 -9.78 13.90
C GLN A 162 -3.31 -8.64 14.84
N LYS A 163 -3.35 -7.44 14.34
CA LYS A 163 -3.65 -6.21 15.10
C LYS A 163 -5.11 -5.78 14.99
N PHE A 164 -5.88 -6.40 14.10
CA PHE A 164 -7.29 -6.15 13.95
C PHE A 164 -8.11 -7.28 14.56
N PRO A 165 -9.16 -6.97 15.31
CA PRO A 165 -10.14 -7.98 15.66
C PRO A 165 -10.77 -8.54 14.37
N ALA A 166 -11.16 -9.79 14.43
CA ALA A 166 -11.86 -10.48 13.36
C ALA A 166 -13.22 -9.83 13.05
#